data_f3cf5d41bd4885a0c5d86470f0a1737f
#
_entry.id   f3cf5d41bd4885a0c5d86470f0a1737f
#
_cell.length_a   1.000
_cell.length_b   1.000
_cell.length_c   1.000
_cell.angle_alpha   90.00
_cell.angle_beta   90.00
_cell.angle_gamma   90.00
#
_symmetry.space_group_name_H-M   'P 1'
#
loop_
_entity.id
_entity.type
_entity.pdbx_description
1 polymer ?
#
loop_
_entity_poly.entity_id
_entity_poly.type
_entity_poly.pdbx_seq_one_letter_code
_entity_poly.pdbx_strand_id
1 'polypeptide(L)'
;MTICEAFSTNYSFREKLATLRLTGEAVRKRRREFMERPEAINQFGQCMQLAQKAVDSFKAGDEKFNHLDTAEVEKVQKAIAEKQDWFSRMCADVSKLVSFLIYVLF
;
A
#
# COMPACT_ATOMS: atom_id res chain seq x y z
N MET A 1 -16.34 48.91 -2.57
CA MET A 1 -15.21 48.01 -2.21
C MET A 1 -13.92 48.54 -2.79
N THR A 2 -12.93 48.80 -1.95
CA THR A 2 -11.61 49.22 -2.41
C THR A 2 -10.82 48.04 -2.99
N ILE A 3 -9.79 48.32 -3.77
CA ILE A 3 -8.90 47.27 -4.33
C ILE A 3 -8.26 46.48 -3.19
N CYS A 4 -7.87 47.15 -2.10
CA CYS A 4 -7.27 46.50 -0.92
C CYS A 4 -8.24 45.54 -0.22
N GLU A 5 -9.50 45.91 -0.11
CA GLU A 5 -10.53 45.04 0.48
C GLU A 5 -10.81 43.82 -0.38
N ALA A 6 -10.92 43.98 -1.70
CA ALA A 6 -11.07 42.86 -2.62
C ALA A 6 -9.87 41.93 -2.58
N PHE A 7 -8.67 42.45 -2.48
CA PHE A 7 -7.42 41.68 -2.40
C PHE A 7 -7.36 40.91 -1.07
N SER A 8 -7.68 41.53 0.04
CA SER A 8 -7.72 40.90 1.37
C SER A 8 -8.76 39.79 1.44
N THR A 9 -9.95 40.00 0.86
CA THR A 9 -11.01 38.98 0.78
C THR A 9 -10.55 37.78 -0.04
N ASN A 10 -9.91 38.00 -1.19
CA ASN A 10 -9.37 36.94 -2.04
C ASN A 10 -8.27 36.12 -1.32
N TYR A 11 -7.39 36.80 -0.60
CA TYR A 11 -6.36 36.13 0.21
C TYR A 11 -6.99 35.27 1.31
N SER A 12 -8.01 35.76 2.01
CA SER A 12 -8.74 35.02 3.05
C SER A 12 -9.42 33.77 2.48
N PHE A 13 -10.02 33.85 1.28
CA PHE A 13 -10.60 32.70 0.61
C PHE A 13 -9.56 31.64 0.27
N ARG A 14 -8.43 32.06 -0.26
CA ARG A 14 -7.32 31.14 -0.60
C ARG A 14 -6.77 30.43 0.62
N GLU A 15 -6.62 31.14 1.72
CA GLU A 15 -6.15 30.57 2.99
C GLU A 15 -7.13 29.52 3.53
N LYS A 16 -8.42 29.84 3.56
CA LYS A 16 -9.47 28.90 3.99
C LYS A 16 -9.57 27.70 3.08
N LEU A 17 -9.46 27.91 1.77
CA LEU A 17 -9.47 26.82 0.80
C LEU A 17 -8.27 25.88 0.98
N ALA A 18 -7.09 26.43 1.23
CA ALA A 18 -5.88 25.64 1.50
C ALA A 18 -6.06 24.78 2.77
N THR A 19 -6.63 25.34 3.83
CA THR A 19 -6.93 24.62 5.07
C THR A 19 -7.93 23.49 4.84
N LEU A 20 -9.01 23.75 4.11
CA LEU A 20 -10.00 22.73 3.75
C LEU A 20 -9.41 21.62 2.89
N ARG A 21 -8.53 21.98 1.95
CA ARG A 21 -7.85 20.99 1.10
C ARG A 21 -6.95 20.05 1.90
N LEU A 22 -6.23 20.56 2.88
CA LEU A 22 -5.38 19.72 3.74
C LEU A 22 -6.19 18.60 4.40
N THR A 23 -7.34 18.94 4.99
CA THR A 23 -8.23 17.96 5.62
C THR A 23 -8.93 17.09 4.58
N GLY A 24 -9.45 17.70 3.51
CA GLY A 24 -10.15 16.99 2.44
C GLY A 24 -9.28 16.02 1.67
N GLU A 25 -8.04 16.39 1.37
CA GLU A 25 -7.09 15.51 0.69
C GLU A 25 -6.70 14.31 1.57
N ALA A 26 -6.56 14.51 2.86
CA ALA A 26 -6.32 13.41 3.79
C ALA A 26 -7.47 12.38 3.78
N VAL A 27 -8.72 12.85 3.77
CA VAL A 27 -9.90 11.98 3.68
C VAL A 27 -9.95 11.26 2.33
N ARG A 28 -9.71 11.98 1.24
CA ARG A 28 -9.67 11.40 -0.12
C ARG A 28 -8.60 10.32 -0.23
N LYS A 29 -7.43 10.57 0.31
CA LYS A 29 -6.31 9.61 0.32
C LYS A 29 -6.71 8.32 1.05
N ARG A 30 -7.31 8.43 2.24
CA ARG A 30 -7.77 7.27 3.01
C ARG A 30 -8.83 6.47 2.27
N ARG A 31 -9.77 7.17 1.62
CA ARG A 31 -10.80 6.53 0.81
C ARG A 31 -10.19 5.79 -0.37
N ARG A 32 -9.25 6.42 -1.07
CA ARG A 32 -8.55 5.80 -2.21
C ARG A 32 -7.79 4.55 -1.76
N GLU A 33 -7.04 4.64 -0.67
CA GLU A 33 -6.32 3.51 -0.12
C GLU A 33 -7.26 2.37 0.27
N PHE A 34 -8.39 2.68 0.87
CA PHE A 34 -9.40 1.68 1.22
C PHE A 34 -9.98 0.99 -0.02
N MET A 35 -10.30 1.76 -1.07
CA MET A 35 -10.87 1.24 -2.30
C MET A 35 -9.87 0.44 -3.13
N GLU A 36 -8.61 0.84 -3.16
CA GLU A 36 -7.56 0.20 -3.95
C GLU A 36 -6.89 -0.98 -3.22
N ARG A 37 -7.02 -1.06 -1.91
CA ARG A 37 -6.37 -2.08 -1.08
C ARG A 37 -6.69 -3.52 -1.50
N PRO A 38 -7.95 -3.90 -1.75
CA PRO A 38 -8.27 -5.28 -2.16
C PRO A 38 -7.53 -5.71 -3.42
N GLU A 39 -7.45 -4.85 -4.42
CA GLU A 39 -6.73 -5.13 -5.66
C GLU A 39 -5.22 -5.22 -5.44
N ALA A 40 -4.66 -4.31 -4.64
CA ALA A 40 -3.24 -4.35 -4.29
C ALA A 40 -2.87 -5.64 -3.54
N ILE A 41 -3.71 -6.09 -2.62
CA ILE A 41 -3.54 -7.36 -1.90
C ILE A 41 -3.57 -8.54 -2.88
N ASN A 42 -4.51 -8.54 -3.82
CA ASN A 42 -4.64 -9.58 -4.83
C ASN A 42 -3.40 -9.63 -5.73
N GLN A 43 -2.93 -8.49 -6.22
CA GLN A 43 -1.72 -8.39 -7.04
C GLN A 43 -0.48 -8.87 -6.28
N PHE A 44 -0.35 -8.50 -5.02
CA PHE A 44 0.75 -8.97 -4.17
C PHE A 44 0.71 -10.49 -4.02
N GLY A 45 -0.44 -11.08 -3.76
CA GLY A 45 -0.62 -12.53 -3.66
C GLY A 45 -0.24 -13.25 -4.94
N GLN A 46 -0.65 -12.74 -6.09
CA GLN A 46 -0.29 -13.30 -7.39
C GLN A 46 1.22 -13.23 -7.63
N CYS A 47 1.85 -12.09 -7.33
CA CYS A 47 3.30 -11.92 -7.43
C CYS A 47 4.05 -12.93 -6.56
N MET A 48 3.62 -13.13 -5.32
CA MET A 48 4.24 -14.07 -4.39
C MET A 48 4.09 -15.51 -4.87
N GLN A 49 2.93 -15.88 -5.41
CA GLN A 49 2.71 -17.20 -5.98
C GLN A 49 3.60 -17.48 -7.18
N LEU A 50 3.74 -16.52 -8.09
CA LEU A 50 4.61 -16.64 -9.26
C LEU A 50 6.08 -16.81 -8.85
N ALA A 51 6.54 -16.00 -7.89
CA ALA A 51 7.90 -16.11 -7.38
C ALA A 51 8.14 -17.46 -6.70
N GLN A 52 7.20 -17.96 -5.92
CA GLN A 52 7.30 -19.26 -5.26
C GLN A 52 7.31 -20.39 -6.28
N LYS A 53 6.49 -20.34 -7.32
CA LYS A 53 6.49 -21.32 -8.41
C LYS A 53 7.85 -21.37 -9.12
N ALA A 54 8.46 -20.22 -9.37
CA ALA A 54 9.79 -20.15 -9.99
C ALA A 54 10.84 -20.83 -9.11
N VAL A 55 10.83 -20.60 -7.81
CA VAL A 55 11.75 -21.25 -6.86
C VAL A 55 11.50 -22.74 -6.81
N ASP A 56 10.25 -23.18 -6.75
CA ASP A 56 9.89 -24.59 -6.71
C ASP A 56 10.30 -25.31 -8.01
N SER A 57 10.12 -24.67 -9.15
CA SER A 57 10.56 -25.19 -10.44
C SER A 57 12.09 -25.36 -10.51
N PHE A 58 12.82 -24.40 -9.97
CA PHE A 58 14.29 -24.52 -9.86
C PHE A 58 14.69 -25.71 -8.99
N LYS A 59 14.06 -25.88 -7.83
CA LYS A 59 14.33 -27.01 -6.93
C LYS A 59 13.95 -28.36 -7.54
N ALA A 60 12.91 -28.38 -8.40
CA ALA A 60 12.50 -29.56 -9.13
C ALA A 60 13.42 -29.90 -10.31
N GLY A 61 14.37 -29.04 -10.64
CA GLY A 61 15.33 -29.25 -11.73
C GLY A 61 14.81 -28.89 -13.12
N ASP A 62 13.85 -27.96 -13.21
CA ASP A 62 13.31 -27.48 -14.49
C ASP A 62 14.45 -26.84 -15.32
N GLU A 63 14.56 -27.24 -16.59
CA GLU A 63 15.60 -26.76 -17.51
C GLU A 63 15.56 -25.26 -17.74
N LYS A 64 14.39 -24.64 -17.64
CA LYS A 64 14.21 -23.19 -17.78
C LYS A 64 15.00 -22.38 -16.77
N PHE A 65 15.26 -22.95 -15.60
CA PHE A 65 15.92 -22.29 -14.48
C PHE A 65 17.31 -22.84 -14.18
N ASN A 66 17.83 -23.79 -14.99
CA ASN A 66 19.14 -24.39 -14.78
C ASN A 66 20.30 -23.41 -14.85
N HIS A 67 20.13 -22.28 -15.51
CA HIS A 67 21.15 -21.24 -15.61
C HIS A 67 21.28 -20.36 -14.34
N LEU A 68 20.37 -20.52 -13.38
CA LEU A 68 20.41 -19.75 -12.14
C LEU A 68 21.34 -20.38 -11.12
N ASP A 69 22.03 -19.55 -10.37
CA ASP A 69 22.88 -19.98 -9.26
C ASP A 69 21.99 -20.32 -8.04
N THR A 70 22.33 -21.38 -7.34
CA THR A 70 21.66 -21.81 -6.10
C THR A 70 21.64 -20.69 -5.05
N ALA A 71 22.75 -19.96 -4.92
CA ALA A 71 22.84 -18.84 -3.98
C ALA A 71 21.83 -17.71 -4.29
N GLU A 72 21.62 -17.41 -5.58
CA GLU A 72 20.64 -16.42 -6.00
C GLU A 72 19.19 -16.86 -5.70
N VAL A 73 18.90 -18.12 -5.95
CA VAL A 73 17.57 -18.70 -5.66
C VAL A 73 17.29 -18.72 -4.16
N GLU A 74 18.29 -19.02 -3.34
CA GLU A 74 18.15 -18.94 -1.88
C GLU A 74 17.88 -17.52 -1.40
N LYS A 75 18.51 -16.51 -2.00
CA LYS A 75 18.22 -15.09 -1.71
C LYS A 75 16.77 -14.74 -2.04
N VAL A 76 16.29 -15.22 -3.18
CA VAL A 76 14.89 -14.99 -3.60
C VAL A 76 13.93 -15.68 -2.62
N GLN A 77 14.20 -16.91 -2.24
CA GLN A 77 13.39 -17.66 -1.27
C GLN A 77 13.32 -16.93 0.08
N LYS A 78 14.43 -16.42 0.55
CA LYS A 78 14.52 -15.63 1.78
C LYS A 78 13.73 -14.34 1.66
N ALA A 79 13.86 -13.62 0.54
CA ALA A 79 13.11 -12.40 0.27
C ALA A 79 11.60 -12.65 0.24
N ILE A 80 11.14 -13.72 -0.36
CA ILE A 80 9.73 -14.14 -0.38
C ILE A 80 9.23 -14.35 1.05
N ALA A 81 9.96 -15.08 1.87
CA ALA A 81 9.59 -15.35 3.26
C ALA A 81 9.50 -14.07 4.09
N GLU A 82 10.47 -13.17 3.94
CA GLU A 82 10.47 -11.86 4.62
C GLU A 82 9.28 -10.99 4.21
N LYS A 83 8.96 -10.94 2.92
CA LYS A 83 7.83 -10.15 2.40
C LYS A 83 6.48 -10.73 2.81
N GLN A 84 6.34 -12.04 2.82
CA GLN A 84 5.12 -12.69 3.31
C GLN A 84 4.90 -12.43 4.80
N ASP A 85 5.95 -12.48 5.59
CA ASP A 85 5.88 -12.19 7.02
C ASP A 85 5.51 -10.72 7.25
N TRP A 86 6.15 -9.79 6.55
CA TRP A 86 5.80 -8.37 6.59
C TRP A 86 4.34 -8.14 6.21
N PHE A 87 3.88 -8.77 5.14
CA PHE A 87 2.50 -8.64 4.66
C PHE A 87 1.49 -9.14 5.70
N SER A 88 1.76 -10.31 6.31
CA SER A 88 0.90 -10.86 7.34
C SER A 88 0.79 -9.94 8.55
N ARG A 89 1.91 -9.33 8.97
CA ARG A 89 1.92 -8.36 10.07
C ARG A 89 1.12 -7.11 9.73
N MET A 90 1.29 -6.57 8.53
CA MET A 90 0.56 -5.37 8.09
C MET A 90 -0.93 -5.63 7.99
N CYS A 91 -1.35 -6.77 7.46
CA CYS A 91 -2.76 -7.15 7.41
C CYS A 91 -3.37 -7.30 8.80
N ALA A 92 -2.65 -7.88 9.74
CA ALA A 92 -3.09 -7.99 11.13
C ALA A 92 -3.25 -6.61 11.78
N ASP A 93 -2.30 -5.71 11.56
CA ASP A 93 -2.34 -4.34 12.11
C ASP A 93 -3.52 -3.54 11.54
N VAL A 94 -3.77 -3.63 10.24
CA VAL A 94 -4.92 -2.98 9.60
C VAL A 94 -6.24 -3.55 10.15
N SER A 95 -6.35 -4.85 10.33
CA SER A 95 -7.52 -5.49 10.92
C SER A 95 -7.79 -5.01 12.34
N LYS A 96 -6.75 -4.87 13.15
CA LYS A 96 -6.85 -4.31 14.50
C LYS A 96 -7.35 -2.88 14.51
N LEU A 97 -6.83 -2.04 13.60
CA LEU A 97 -7.27 -0.65 13.45
C LEU A 97 -8.75 -0.56 13.07
N VAL A 98 -9.19 -1.36 12.12
CA VAL A 98 -10.59 -1.40 11.68
C VAL A 98 -11.50 -1.84 12.83
N SER A 99 -11.12 -2.89 13.56
CA SER A 99 -11.86 -3.37 14.72
C SER A 99 -11.94 -2.32 15.83
N PHE A 100 -10.84 -1.62 16.09
CA PHE A 100 -10.80 -0.54 17.07
C PHE A 100 -11.71 0.62 16.66
N LEU A 101 -11.69 1.03 15.40
CA LEU A 101 -12.55 2.08 14.88
C LEU A 101 -14.03 1.71 14.99
N ILE A 102 -14.40 0.49 14.67
CA ILE A 102 -15.76 -0.03 14.83
C ILE A 102 -16.18 0.01 16.29
N TYR A 103 -15.31 -0.42 17.18
CA TYR A 103 -15.58 -0.40 18.63
C TYR A 103 -15.78 1.01 19.17
N VAL A 104 -14.98 1.97 18.73
CA VAL A 104 -15.05 3.38 19.18
C VAL A 104 -16.27 4.08 18.59
N LEU A 105 -16.66 3.80 17.33
CA LEU A 105 -17.76 4.46 16.63
C LEU A 105 -19.13 3.84 16.93
N PHE A 106 -19.14 2.61 17.34
CA PHE A 106 -20.35 1.86 17.68
C PHE A 106 -20.30 1.33 19.12
#